data_05d3a775743267e99fdd91e8f58e47d4
#
_entry.id   05d3a775743267e99fdd91e8f58e47d4
#
_cell.length_a   1.000
_cell.length_b   1.000
_cell.length_c   1.000
_cell.angle_alpha   90.00
_cell.angle_beta   90.00
_cell.angle_gamma   90.00
#
_symmetry.space_group_name_H-M   'P 1'
#
loop_
_entity.id
_entity.type
_entity.pdbx_description
1 polymer ?
#
loop_
_entity_poly.entity_id
_entity_poly.type
_entity_poly.pdbx_seq_one_letter_code
_entity_poly.pdbx_strand_id
1 'polypeptide(L)'
;MKDGKFTFEAGTPPDYFNKDGQKWNSPVYNIENIKKDQYKYLTKRFKYQLNLFDKLRIDYFRGYDSFFKIPIGKTGRDGYYSDGVSYGFFDELFKDKTISPEKLIVEDLGEIRKETVELRKKYGFTRQKI
;
A
#
# COMPACT_ATOMS: atom_id res chain seq x y z
N MET A 1 3.48 2.56 15.73
CA MET A 1 2.64 2.84 16.91
C MET A 1 3.47 3.51 18.00
N LYS A 2 2.88 4.44 18.68
CA LYS A 2 3.51 5.13 19.81
C LYS A 2 2.78 4.71 21.08
N ASP A 3 3.52 4.24 22.09
CA ASP A 3 2.96 3.78 23.38
C ASP A 3 1.88 2.71 23.21
N GLY A 4 2.07 1.81 22.25
CA GLY A 4 1.13 0.73 21.97
C GLY A 4 -0.18 1.18 21.29
N LYS A 5 -0.30 2.46 20.97
CA LYS A 5 -1.49 3.00 20.31
C LYS A 5 -1.18 3.42 18.88
N PHE A 6 -2.17 3.30 17.99
CA PHE A 6 -2.04 3.77 16.62
C PHE A 6 -2.01 5.30 16.61
N THR A 7 -1.13 5.88 15.78
CA THR A 7 -1.03 7.34 15.64
C THR A 7 -1.76 7.85 14.40
N PHE A 8 -1.93 6.99 13.41
CA PHE A 8 -2.61 7.34 12.16
C PHE A 8 -3.53 6.22 11.73
N GLU A 9 -4.53 6.59 10.93
CA GLU A 9 -5.39 5.61 10.26
C GLU A 9 -5.50 5.94 8.78
N ALA A 10 -5.83 4.93 7.98
CA ALA A 10 -6.02 5.10 6.54
C ALA A 10 -7.34 5.80 6.25
N GLY A 11 -7.39 6.48 5.12
CA GLY A 11 -8.61 7.16 4.71
C GLY A 11 -8.45 7.86 3.38
N THR A 12 -9.35 8.82 3.13
CA THR A 12 -9.35 9.63 1.92
C THR A 12 -9.46 11.11 2.29
N PRO A 13 -8.94 12.01 1.41
CA PRO A 13 -9.10 13.45 1.62
C PRO A 13 -10.55 13.88 1.39
N PRO A 14 -10.93 15.10 1.84
CA PRO A 14 -12.23 15.66 1.51
C PRO A 14 -12.45 15.72 0.01
N ASP A 15 -13.68 15.44 -0.42
CA ASP A 15 -14.06 15.52 -1.82
C ASP A 15 -15.49 16.09 -1.96
N TYR A 16 -16.02 16.03 -3.18
CA TYR A 16 -17.35 16.58 -3.46
C TYR A 16 -18.44 15.90 -2.63
N PHE A 17 -18.30 14.60 -2.38
CA PHE A 17 -19.32 13.80 -1.67
C PHE A 17 -19.11 13.78 -0.17
N ASN A 18 -17.86 13.91 0.30
CA ASN A 18 -17.51 13.85 1.71
C ASN A 18 -16.65 15.04 2.10
N LYS A 19 -17.25 16.02 2.77
CA LYS A 19 -16.56 17.25 3.18
C LYS A 19 -15.39 17.01 4.14
N ASP A 20 -15.47 15.94 4.93
CA ASP A 20 -14.46 15.59 5.92
C ASP A 20 -13.59 14.42 5.49
N GLY A 21 -13.73 13.97 4.23
CA GLY A 21 -13.07 12.78 3.75
C GLY A 21 -13.66 11.52 4.36
N GLN A 22 -12.94 10.42 4.23
CA GLN A 22 -13.35 9.14 4.80
C GLN A 22 -12.29 8.62 5.75
N LYS A 23 -12.73 8.00 6.82
CA LYS A 23 -11.87 7.29 7.77
C LYS A 23 -12.21 5.81 7.68
N TRP A 24 -11.21 4.99 7.43
CA TRP A 24 -11.43 3.55 7.20
C TRP A 24 -11.23 2.71 8.45
N ASN A 25 -10.86 3.33 9.57
CA ASN A 25 -10.62 2.65 10.85
C ASN A 25 -9.56 1.56 10.76
N SER A 26 -8.62 1.71 9.82
CA SER A 26 -7.53 0.76 9.60
C SER A 26 -6.21 1.45 9.93
N PRO A 27 -5.34 0.79 10.73
CA PRO A 27 -4.02 1.37 11.02
C PRO A 27 -3.16 1.40 9.76
N VAL A 28 -2.20 2.30 9.74
CA VAL A 28 -1.21 2.35 8.66
C VAL A 28 0.14 1.91 9.19
N TYR A 29 0.94 1.29 8.30
CA TYR A 29 2.30 0.89 8.65
C TYR A 29 3.19 2.11 8.84
N ASN A 30 4.14 2.00 9.75
CA ASN A 30 5.21 2.96 9.85
C ASN A 30 6.26 2.61 8.78
N ILE A 31 6.21 3.33 7.66
CA ILE A 31 7.05 3.02 6.50
C ILE A 31 8.54 3.17 6.82
N GLU A 32 8.90 4.13 7.66
CA GLU A 32 10.30 4.30 8.07
C GLU A 32 10.83 3.05 8.78
N ASN A 33 10.03 2.47 9.67
CA ASN A 33 10.43 1.25 10.37
C ASN A 33 10.51 0.05 9.41
N ILE A 34 9.62 -0.02 8.44
CA ILE A 34 9.64 -1.08 7.42
C ILE A 34 10.91 -0.98 6.60
N LYS A 35 11.31 0.24 6.19
CA LYS A 35 12.55 0.45 5.44
C LYS A 35 13.79 0.07 6.28
N LYS A 36 13.81 0.44 7.56
CA LYS A 36 14.92 0.10 8.46
C LYS A 36 15.08 -1.41 8.61
N ASP A 37 13.99 -2.15 8.56
CA ASP A 37 13.97 -3.61 8.62
C ASP A 37 14.29 -4.25 7.26
N GLN A 38 14.61 -3.48 6.25
CA GLN A 38 14.87 -3.94 4.88
C GLN A 38 13.67 -4.71 4.31
N TYR A 39 12.46 -4.29 4.66
CA TYR A 39 11.19 -4.86 4.20
C TYR A 39 11.00 -6.34 4.58
N LYS A 40 11.72 -6.85 5.58
CA LYS A 40 11.64 -8.28 5.97
C LYS A 40 10.25 -8.72 6.34
N TYR A 41 9.55 -7.91 7.12
CA TYR A 41 8.20 -8.25 7.58
C TYR A 41 7.24 -8.40 6.39
N LEU A 42 7.20 -7.41 5.50
CA LEU A 42 6.31 -7.44 4.35
C LEU A 42 6.69 -8.55 3.37
N THR A 43 7.99 -8.71 3.11
CA THR A 43 8.47 -9.76 2.21
C THR A 43 8.06 -11.14 2.72
N LYS A 44 8.26 -11.39 4.01
CA LYS A 44 7.88 -12.66 4.63
C LYS A 44 6.37 -12.90 4.50
N ARG A 45 5.58 -11.88 4.71
CA ARG A 45 4.13 -11.95 4.63
C ARG A 45 3.65 -12.30 3.21
N PHE A 46 4.24 -11.65 2.20
CA PHE A 46 3.93 -11.94 0.80
C PHE A 46 4.35 -13.36 0.41
N LYS A 47 5.55 -13.79 0.82
CA LYS A 47 6.03 -15.14 0.53
C LYS A 47 5.13 -16.20 1.15
N TYR A 48 4.68 -15.98 2.36
CA TYR A 48 3.77 -16.91 3.02
C TYR A 48 2.47 -17.06 2.22
N GLN A 49 1.87 -15.96 1.80
CA GLN A 49 0.65 -15.98 1.02
C GLN A 49 0.85 -16.66 -0.33
N LEU A 50 1.97 -16.38 -0.99
CA LEU A 50 2.26 -16.94 -2.31
C LEU A 50 2.59 -18.43 -2.26
N ASN A 51 3.01 -18.95 -1.09
CA ASN A 51 3.16 -20.40 -0.89
C ASN A 51 1.82 -21.10 -0.75
N LEU A 52 0.80 -20.41 -0.26
CA LEU A 52 -0.54 -20.98 -0.08
C LEU A 52 -1.42 -20.86 -1.32
N PHE A 53 -1.18 -19.83 -2.15
CA PHE A 53 -2.03 -19.53 -3.29
C PHE A 53 -1.19 -19.34 -4.54
N ASP A 54 -1.76 -19.71 -5.68
CA ASP A 54 -1.07 -19.54 -6.98
C ASP A 54 -0.90 -18.08 -7.35
N LYS A 55 -1.87 -17.25 -6.97
CA LYS A 55 -1.86 -15.82 -7.24
C LYS A 55 -2.32 -15.05 -6.01
N LEU A 56 -1.84 -13.84 -5.86
CA LEU A 56 -2.19 -12.95 -4.77
C LEU A 56 -2.73 -11.64 -5.34
N ARG A 57 -3.91 -11.23 -4.87
CA ARG A 57 -4.49 -9.94 -5.23
C ARG A 57 -4.02 -8.89 -4.24
N ILE A 58 -3.52 -7.78 -4.77
CA ILE A 58 -3.13 -6.63 -3.95
C ILE A 58 -4.24 -5.60 -4.04
N ASP A 59 -4.99 -5.45 -2.96
CA ASP A 59 -6.02 -4.42 -2.87
C ASP A 59 -5.38 -3.07 -2.60
N TYR A 60 -5.97 -2.02 -3.15
CA TYR A 60 -5.50 -0.65 -2.96
C TYR A 60 -4.02 -0.52 -3.31
N PHE A 61 -3.68 -0.92 -4.53
CA PHE A 61 -2.29 -0.88 -5.01
C PHE A 61 -1.70 0.54 -4.92
N ARG A 62 -2.52 1.56 -5.10
CA ARG A 62 -2.08 2.95 -4.99
C ARG A 62 -1.37 3.22 -3.67
N GLY A 63 -1.77 2.54 -2.60
CA GLY A 63 -1.15 2.70 -1.28
C GLY A 63 0.30 2.26 -1.23
N TYR A 64 0.74 1.42 -2.17
CA TYR A 64 2.14 1.02 -2.26
C TYR A 64 3.01 2.12 -2.84
N ASP A 65 2.44 3.03 -3.64
CA ASP A 65 3.10 4.22 -4.12
C ASP A 65 3.00 5.34 -3.09
N SER A 66 1.78 5.72 -2.72
CA SER A 66 1.52 6.68 -1.66
C SER A 66 0.14 6.42 -1.06
N PHE A 67 -0.02 6.74 0.20
CA PHE A 67 -1.28 6.53 0.88
C PHE A 67 -1.66 7.76 1.71
N PHE A 68 -2.95 7.93 1.90
CA PHE A 68 -3.49 9.03 2.69
C PHE A 68 -3.62 8.56 4.13
N LYS A 69 -3.10 9.35 5.08
CA LYS A 69 -3.19 9.02 6.49
C LYS A 69 -3.76 10.20 7.29
N ILE A 70 -4.53 9.85 8.29
CA ILE A 70 -5.25 10.81 9.12
C ILE A 70 -4.77 10.62 10.57
N PRO A 71 -4.34 11.69 11.26
CA PRO A 71 -4.01 11.58 12.68
C PRO A 71 -5.21 11.07 13.47
N ILE A 72 -4.96 10.18 14.42
CA ILE A 72 -6.05 9.63 15.25
C ILE A 72 -6.79 10.76 15.94
N GLY A 73 -8.12 10.71 15.90
CA GLY A 73 -8.99 11.73 16.48
C GLY A 73 -9.28 12.90 15.58
N LYS A 74 -8.75 12.90 14.37
CA LYS A 74 -8.98 13.97 13.39
C LYS A 74 -9.81 13.46 12.21
N THR A 75 -10.10 14.35 11.26
CA THR A 75 -10.83 14.00 10.04
C THR A 75 -9.90 14.04 8.83
N GLY A 76 -10.45 13.70 7.66
CA GLY A 76 -9.71 13.78 6.41
C GLY A 76 -9.16 15.17 6.10
N ARG A 77 -9.74 16.21 6.70
CA ARG A 77 -9.24 17.59 6.53
C ARG A 77 -7.83 17.77 7.10
N ASP A 78 -7.48 16.98 8.10
CA ASP A 78 -6.18 17.06 8.76
C ASP A 78 -5.22 15.98 8.27
N GLY A 79 -5.64 15.17 7.29
CA GLY A 79 -4.82 14.13 6.73
C GLY A 79 -3.89 14.64 5.64
N TYR A 80 -2.99 13.76 5.22
CA TYR A 80 -2.05 14.06 4.14
C TYR A 80 -1.55 12.77 3.51
N TYR A 81 -1.05 12.88 2.28
CA TYR A 81 -0.42 11.75 1.59
C TYR A 81 1.00 11.52 2.10
N SER A 82 1.36 10.26 2.22
CA SER A 82 2.69 9.84 2.64
C SER A 82 3.18 8.76 1.68
N ASP A 83 4.49 8.69 1.48
CA ASP A 83 5.08 7.70 0.59
C ASP A 83 4.86 6.29 1.11
N GLY A 84 4.49 5.37 0.19
CA GLY A 84 4.40 3.96 0.48
C GLY A 84 5.75 3.26 0.34
N VAL A 85 5.71 1.93 0.35
CA VAL A 85 6.94 1.11 0.27
C VAL A 85 7.56 1.13 -1.13
N SER A 86 6.75 1.34 -2.16
CA SER A 86 7.16 1.60 -3.54
C SER A 86 8.20 0.61 -4.10
N TYR A 87 9.10 1.11 -4.95
CA TYR A 87 10.11 0.28 -5.63
C TYR A 87 10.99 -0.51 -4.67
N GLY A 88 11.37 0.10 -3.54
CA GLY A 88 12.26 -0.56 -2.58
C GLY A 88 11.73 -1.90 -2.10
N PHE A 89 10.42 -1.96 -1.79
CA PHE A 89 9.81 -3.20 -1.34
C PHE A 89 9.76 -4.24 -2.47
N PHE A 90 9.29 -3.85 -3.64
CA PHE A 90 9.14 -4.80 -4.74
C PHE A 90 10.49 -5.31 -5.24
N ASP A 91 11.50 -4.44 -5.28
CA ASP A 91 12.85 -4.87 -5.63
C ASP A 91 13.36 -5.92 -4.63
N GLU A 92 13.10 -5.72 -3.37
CA GLU A 92 13.51 -6.69 -2.33
C GLU A 92 12.73 -8.00 -2.45
N LEU A 93 11.41 -7.92 -2.71
CA LEU A 93 10.58 -9.10 -2.87
C LEU A 93 11.05 -9.96 -4.05
N PHE A 94 11.35 -9.33 -5.18
CA PHE A 94 11.72 -10.05 -6.41
C PHE A 94 13.19 -10.47 -6.47
N LYS A 95 13.97 -10.22 -5.43
CA LYS A 95 15.29 -10.86 -5.28
C LYS A 95 15.14 -12.37 -5.17
N ASP A 96 14.01 -12.85 -4.64
CA ASP A 96 13.68 -14.26 -4.65
C ASP A 96 13.15 -14.62 -6.04
N LYS A 97 13.97 -15.33 -6.81
CA LYS A 97 13.66 -15.66 -8.20
C LYS A 97 12.52 -16.66 -8.36
N THR A 98 12.07 -17.27 -7.27
CA THR A 98 10.90 -18.14 -7.30
C THR A 98 9.59 -17.35 -7.32
N ILE A 99 9.65 -16.06 -7.06
CA ILE A 99 8.49 -15.17 -7.05
C ILE A 99 8.48 -14.37 -8.35
N SER A 100 7.45 -14.61 -9.18
CA SER A 100 7.26 -13.87 -10.42
C SER A 100 6.24 -12.75 -10.23
N PRO A 101 6.47 -11.56 -10.78
CA PRO A 101 5.47 -10.49 -10.75
C PRO A 101 4.11 -10.89 -11.29
N GLU A 102 4.05 -11.89 -12.19
CA GLU A 102 2.80 -12.38 -12.76
C GLU A 102 1.87 -12.99 -11.71
N LYS A 103 2.40 -13.40 -10.58
CA LYS A 103 1.60 -13.96 -9.48
C LYS A 103 0.82 -12.88 -8.72
N LEU A 104 1.12 -11.61 -8.98
CA LEU A 104 0.48 -10.49 -8.30
C LEU A 104 -0.52 -9.82 -9.23
N ILE A 105 -1.77 -9.73 -8.75
CA ILE A 105 -2.83 -9.03 -9.46
C ILE A 105 -3.13 -7.77 -8.65
N VAL A 106 -3.02 -6.60 -9.28
CA VAL A 106 -3.18 -5.35 -8.57
C VAL A 106 -4.55 -4.73 -8.84
N GLU A 107 -5.18 -4.22 -7.80
CA GLU A 107 -6.41 -3.45 -7.88
C GLU A 107 -5.99 -1.97 -7.83
N ASP A 108 -6.19 -1.27 -8.95
CA ASP A 108 -5.81 0.14 -9.08
C ASP A 108 -6.99 0.99 -9.56
N LEU A 109 -8.17 0.71 -9.01
CA LEU A 109 -9.39 1.42 -9.34
C LEU A 109 -9.39 2.84 -8.75
N GLY A 110 -10.15 3.72 -9.40
CA GLY A 110 -10.33 5.09 -8.95
C GLY A 110 -9.32 6.03 -9.59
N GLU A 111 -9.13 7.18 -8.95
CA GLU A 111 -8.21 8.20 -9.44
C GLU A 111 -6.77 7.76 -9.16
N ILE A 112 -5.99 7.57 -10.22
CA ILE A 112 -4.64 7.00 -10.14
C ILE A 112 -3.65 8.03 -10.65
N ARG A 113 -2.65 8.35 -9.84
CA ARG A 113 -1.61 9.27 -10.26
C ARG A 113 -0.58 8.56 -11.15
N LYS A 114 0.15 9.35 -11.93
CA LYS A 114 1.14 8.87 -12.88
C LYS A 114 2.17 7.93 -12.23
N GLU A 115 2.63 8.26 -11.05
CA GLU A 115 3.65 7.49 -10.32
C GLU A 115 3.17 6.09 -9.98
N THR A 116 1.87 5.94 -9.67
CA THR A 116 1.29 4.62 -9.41
C THR A 116 1.29 3.76 -10.68
N VAL A 117 0.94 4.37 -11.81
CA VAL A 117 0.95 3.67 -13.11
C VAL A 117 2.37 3.23 -13.46
N GLU A 118 3.34 4.09 -13.25
CA GLU A 118 4.74 3.77 -13.51
C GLU A 118 5.24 2.62 -12.64
N LEU A 119 4.85 2.60 -11.38
CA LEU A 119 5.19 1.51 -10.46
C LEU A 119 4.64 0.18 -10.97
N ARG A 120 3.36 0.15 -11.36
CA ARG A 120 2.72 -1.05 -11.90
C ARG A 120 3.43 -1.54 -13.17
N LYS A 121 3.73 -0.63 -14.08
CA LYS A 121 4.34 -0.97 -15.37
C LYS A 121 5.76 -1.49 -15.25
N LYS A 122 6.51 -0.98 -14.28
CA LYS A 122 7.91 -1.42 -14.09
C LYS A 122 8.01 -2.92 -13.88
N TYR A 123 7.09 -3.49 -13.11
CA TYR A 123 7.12 -4.92 -12.80
C TYR A 123 6.18 -5.74 -13.67
N GLY A 124 5.38 -5.08 -14.50
CA GLY A 124 4.44 -5.78 -15.37
C GLY A 124 3.31 -6.46 -14.60
N PHE A 125 2.87 -5.91 -13.50
CA PHE A 125 1.78 -6.47 -12.70
C PHE A 125 0.49 -6.56 -13.52
N THR A 126 -0.25 -7.65 -13.36
CA THR A 126 -1.54 -7.82 -13.99
C THR A 126 -2.56 -6.91 -13.29
N ARG A 127 -3.23 -6.11 -14.10
CA ARG A 127 -4.28 -5.22 -13.60
C ARG A 127 -5.60 -5.98 -13.53
N GLN A 128 -6.32 -5.82 -12.42
CA GLN A 128 -7.65 -6.40 -12.32
C GLN A 128 -8.60 -5.69 -13.29
N LYS A 129 -9.27 -6.49 -14.12
CA LYS A 129 -10.28 -5.97 -15.03
C LYS A 129 -11.64 -6.00 -14.36
N ILE A 130 -12.43 -4.98 -14.62
CA ILE A 130 -13.79 -4.88 -14.14
C ILE A 130 -14.74 -5.37 -15.25
#